data_a1af13585e1bf147aa4a667d126a594a
#
_entry.id   a1af13585e1bf147aa4a667d126a594a
#
_cell.length_a   1.000
_cell.length_b   1.000
_cell.length_c   1.000
_cell.angle_alpha   90.00
_cell.angle_beta   90.00
_cell.angle_gamma   90.00
#
_symmetry.space_group_name_H-M   'P 1'
#
loop_
_entity.id
_entity.type
_entity.pdbx_description
1 polymer ?
#
loop_
_entity_poly.entity_id
_entity_poly.type
_entity_poly.pdbx_seq_one_letter_code
_entity_poly.pdbx_strand_id
1 'polypeptide(L)'
;MNIKIENLLINRNSTIREIMRVINANRIGVSILVEKESNKFISMVTDGDIRRALLKGFGLNSCIDEVPRVGNATTVQSDTPLSDVMQLFSDKIRVIPILDNKYRVIDLHLSDNRRRIAVAQPFFDDKEIDLVNECIVSGWVSSNGKFVEKFEE
;
A
#
# COMPACT_ATOMS: atom_id res chain seq x y z
N MET A 1 11.71 -7.00 -2.96
CA MET A 1 11.74 -6.45 -4.34
C MET A 1 12.11 -4.98 -4.19
N ASN A 2 13.27 -4.56 -4.70
CA ASN A 2 13.72 -3.17 -4.51
C ASN A 2 13.11 -2.34 -5.67
N ILE A 3 12.04 -1.61 -5.38
CA ILE A 3 11.32 -0.81 -6.36
C ILE A 3 11.97 0.58 -6.34
N LYS A 4 12.55 0.99 -7.47
CA LYS A 4 13.06 2.34 -7.61
C LYS A 4 11.90 3.28 -7.93
N ILE A 5 11.68 4.27 -7.09
CA ILE A 5 10.56 5.23 -7.21
C ILE A 5 10.58 5.93 -8.57
N GLU A 6 11.77 6.26 -9.09
CA GLU A 6 11.92 6.93 -10.38
C GLU A 6 11.24 6.18 -11.53
N ASN A 7 11.19 4.84 -11.44
CA ASN A 7 10.55 3.99 -12.46
C ASN A 7 9.01 4.02 -12.41
N LEU A 8 8.43 4.67 -11.43
CA LEU A 8 6.99 4.81 -11.25
C LEU A 8 6.48 6.20 -11.64
N LEU A 9 7.39 7.17 -11.75
CA LEU A 9 7.03 8.57 -11.95
C LEU A 9 6.58 8.83 -13.39
N ILE A 10 5.48 9.55 -13.50
CA ILE A 10 4.95 10.11 -14.75
C ILE A 10 4.63 11.59 -14.53
N ASN A 11 4.47 12.34 -15.58
CA ASN A 11 4.09 13.75 -15.53
C ASN A 11 2.80 14.02 -16.33
N ARG A 12 2.29 15.25 -16.25
CA ARG A 12 1.04 15.66 -16.91
C ARG A 12 1.01 15.44 -18.42
N ASN A 13 2.17 15.51 -19.08
CA ASN A 13 2.30 15.33 -20.53
C ASN A 13 2.47 13.85 -20.91
N SER A 14 2.56 12.95 -19.93
CA SER A 14 2.68 11.51 -20.22
C SER A 14 1.43 11.00 -20.88
N THR A 15 1.61 10.25 -21.96
CA THR A 15 0.51 9.64 -22.71
C THR A 15 -0.01 8.37 -21.99
N ILE A 16 -1.25 8.01 -22.26
CA ILE A 16 -1.84 6.76 -21.74
C ILE A 16 -0.94 5.56 -22.10
N ARG A 17 -0.35 5.53 -23.30
CA ARG A 17 0.58 4.49 -23.74
C ARG A 17 1.82 4.40 -22.84
N GLU A 18 2.43 5.54 -22.52
CA GLU A 18 3.61 5.61 -21.65
C GLU A 18 3.27 5.13 -20.23
N ILE A 19 2.14 5.57 -19.70
CA ILE A 19 1.65 5.17 -18.38
C ILE A 19 1.42 3.65 -18.30
N MET A 20 0.79 3.08 -19.31
CA MET A 20 0.61 1.62 -19.40
C MET A 20 1.93 0.86 -19.40
N ARG A 21 2.97 1.39 -20.09
CA ARG A 21 4.32 0.79 -20.06
C ARG A 21 4.91 0.83 -18.65
N VAL A 22 4.80 1.97 -17.95
CA VAL A 22 5.26 2.12 -16.57
C VAL A 22 4.54 1.13 -15.64
N ILE A 23 3.21 1.05 -15.70
CA ILE A 23 2.39 0.14 -14.89
C ILE A 23 2.75 -1.32 -15.17
N ASN A 24 2.92 -1.70 -16.44
CA ASN A 24 3.27 -3.06 -16.81
C ASN A 24 4.69 -3.45 -16.36
N ALA A 25 5.64 -2.52 -16.42
CA ALA A 25 7.03 -2.77 -16.05
C ALA A 25 7.22 -2.95 -14.53
N ASN A 26 6.45 -2.22 -13.71
CA ASN A 26 6.66 -2.21 -12.25
C ASN A 26 5.93 -3.34 -11.49
N ARG A 27 4.97 -4.01 -12.10
CA ARG A 27 4.18 -5.11 -11.51
C ARG A 27 3.37 -4.76 -10.26
N ILE A 28 3.32 -3.48 -9.87
CA ILE A 28 2.52 -3.00 -8.73
C ILE A 28 1.13 -2.58 -9.20
N GLY A 29 1.01 -2.27 -10.49
CA GLY A 29 -0.27 -1.88 -11.11
C GLY A 29 -0.60 -0.40 -10.95
N VAL A 30 0.38 0.44 -10.58
CA VAL A 30 0.21 1.88 -10.41
C VAL A 30 1.38 2.67 -11.01
N SER A 31 1.12 3.93 -11.34
CA SER A 31 2.13 4.95 -11.60
C SER A 31 1.84 6.20 -10.77
N ILE A 32 2.83 7.02 -10.53
CA ILE A 32 2.75 8.20 -9.67
C ILE A 32 2.87 9.43 -10.52
N LEU A 33 1.81 10.22 -10.58
CA LEU A 33 1.78 11.47 -11.28
C LEU A 33 2.42 12.56 -10.42
N VAL A 34 3.49 13.15 -10.95
CA VAL A 34 4.23 14.23 -10.29
C VAL A 34 4.35 15.45 -11.18
N GLU A 35 4.62 16.58 -10.56
CA GLU A 35 4.98 17.80 -11.27
C GLU A 35 6.39 17.69 -11.87
N LYS A 36 6.54 18.03 -13.14
CA LYS A 36 7.75 17.73 -13.92
C LYS A 36 9.04 18.34 -13.34
N GLU A 37 8.96 19.55 -12.79
CA GLU A 37 10.15 20.28 -12.32
C GLU A 37 10.42 20.06 -10.82
N SER A 38 9.37 20.00 -10.03
CA SER A 38 9.48 19.93 -8.57
C SER A 38 9.43 18.51 -8.01
N ASN A 39 9.01 17.52 -8.83
CA ASN A 39 8.67 16.16 -8.44
C ASN A 39 7.63 16.08 -7.31
N LYS A 40 6.83 17.13 -7.13
CA LYS A 40 5.74 17.11 -6.15
C LYS A 40 4.66 16.15 -6.58
N PHE A 41 4.14 15.42 -5.61
CA PHE A 41 3.03 14.50 -5.79
C PHE A 41 1.77 15.24 -6.26
N ILE A 42 1.13 14.73 -7.29
CA ILE A 42 -0.15 15.23 -7.79
C ILE A 42 -1.24 14.19 -7.54
N SER A 43 -1.01 12.96 -7.99
CA SER A 43 -1.97 11.87 -7.89
C SER A 43 -1.30 10.52 -8.15
N MET A 44 -2.07 9.47 -8.06
CA MET A 44 -1.69 8.12 -8.46
C MET A 44 -2.62 7.64 -9.55
N VAL A 45 -2.07 6.98 -10.57
CA VAL A 45 -2.82 6.43 -11.71
C VAL A 45 -2.71 4.92 -11.66
N THR A 46 -3.85 4.25 -11.68
CA THR A 46 -3.95 2.79 -11.66
C THR A 46 -4.33 2.23 -13.03
N ASP A 47 -4.14 0.91 -13.22
CA ASP A 47 -4.64 0.21 -14.42
C ASP A 47 -6.16 0.41 -14.60
N GLY A 48 -6.92 0.42 -13.50
CA GLY A 48 -8.36 0.68 -13.54
C GLY A 48 -8.71 2.07 -14.04
N ASP A 49 -7.89 3.07 -13.77
CA ASP A 49 -8.09 4.44 -14.23
C ASP A 49 -7.86 4.55 -15.75
N ILE A 50 -6.79 3.93 -16.22
CA ILE A 50 -6.50 3.85 -17.65
C ILE A 50 -7.63 3.16 -18.39
N ARG A 51 -8.12 2.03 -17.88
CA ARG A 51 -9.24 1.30 -18.48
C ARG A 51 -10.50 2.17 -18.56
N ARG A 52 -10.81 2.92 -17.51
CA ARG A 52 -11.94 3.86 -17.51
C ARG A 52 -11.74 5.01 -18.50
N ALA A 53 -10.53 5.52 -18.66
CA ALA A 53 -10.22 6.54 -19.63
C ALA A 53 -10.46 6.05 -21.08
N LEU A 54 -9.96 4.85 -21.40
CA LEU A 54 -10.18 4.22 -22.72
C LEU A 54 -11.69 4.00 -23.00
N LEU A 55 -12.45 3.56 -22.01
CA LEU A 55 -13.91 3.39 -22.14
C LEU A 55 -14.66 4.71 -22.37
N LYS A 56 -14.09 5.83 -21.93
CA LYS A 56 -14.61 7.18 -22.18
C LYS A 56 -14.18 7.77 -23.56
N GLY A 57 -13.43 7.00 -24.34
CA GLY A 57 -13.02 7.40 -25.69
C GLY A 57 -11.66 8.08 -25.76
N PHE A 58 -10.89 8.17 -24.67
CA PHE A 58 -9.52 8.65 -24.74
C PHE A 58 -8.64 7.61 -25.46
N GLY A 59 -7.76 8.08 -26.33
CA GLY A 59 -6.85 7.21 -27.09
C GLY A 59 -5.53 6.97 -26.37
N LEU A 60 -4.74 6.00 -26.84
CA LEU A 60 -3.42 5.70 -26.29
C LEU A 60 -2.44 6.89 -26.38
N ASN A 61 -2.66 7.82 -27.27
CA ASN A 61 -1.84 9.01 -27.47
C ASN A 61 -2.38 10.23 -26.71
N SER A 62 -3.53 10.14 -26.04
CA SER A 62 -4.05 11.20 -25.18
C SER A 62 -3.15 11.40 -23.97
N CYS A 63 -2.92 12.66 -23.58
CA CYS A 63 -2.19 13.01 -22.37
C CYS A 63 -3.03 12.72 -21.12
N ILE A 64 -2.39 12.37 -20.02
CA ILE A 64 -3.10 12.10 -18.75
C ILE A 64 -3.82 13.33 -18.20
N ASP A 65 -3.33 14.53 -18.52
CA ASP A 65 -3.95 15.79 -18.08
C ASP A 65 -5.33 16.05 -18.74
N GLU A 66 -5.58 15.44 -19.91
CA GLU A 66 -6.87 15.48 -20.60
C GLU A 66 -7.91 14.56 -19.99
N VAL A 67 -7.48 13.55 -19.21
CA VAL A 67 -8.37 12.56 -18.60
C VAL A 67 -9.01 13.16 -17.36
N PRO A 68 -10.36 13.19 -17.25
CA PRO A 68 -11.03 13.68 -16.06
C PRO A 68 -10.57 12.92 -14.83
N ARG A 69 -10.25 13.65 -13.80
CA ARG A 69 -9.52 13.25 -12.61
C ARG A 69 -9.79 11.84 -12.13
N VAL A 70 -8.73 11.11 -12.13
CA VAL A 70 -8.51 9.85 -11.47
C VAL A 70 -8.44 10.10 -9.96
N GLY A 71 -9.02 9.25 -9.16
CA GLY A 71 -9.35 9.45 -7.74
C GLY A 71 -8.31 10.08 -6.83
N ASN A 72 -8.71 10.47 -5.64
CA ASN A 72 -7.83 10.96 -4.59
C ASN A 72 -6.99 9.77 -4.07
N ALA A 73 -5.67 9.86 -4.20
CA ALA A 73 -4.77 8.89 -3.61
C ALA A 73 -4.55 9.21 -2.13
N THR A 74 -4.63 8.19 -1.29
CA THR A 74 -4.22 8.28 0.11
C THR A 74 -2.69 8.33 0.16
N THR A 75 -2.13 9.31 0.86
CA THR A 75 -0.69 9.47 1.07
C THR A 75 -0.38 9.65 2.54
N VAL A 76 0.85 9.39 2.95
CA VAL A 76 1.35 9.63 4.31
C VAL A 76 2.64 10.43 4.28
N GLN A 77 2.96 11.08 5.40
CA GLN A 77 4.24 11.76 5.58
C GLN A 77 5.30 10.75 6.07
N SER A 78 6.57 11.09 5.87
CA SER A 78 7.70 10.22 6.24
C SER A 78 7.80 9.92 7.74
N ASP A 79 7.19 10.75 8.59
CA ASP A 79 7.15 10.61 10.04
C ASP A 79 5.87 9.96 10.57
N THR A 80 4.96 9.53 9.68
CA THR A 80 3.71 8.87 10.08
C THR A 80 4.01 7.51 10.71
N PRO A 81 3.51 7.24 11.95
CA PRO A 81 3.69 5.94 12.60
C PRO A 81 3.16 4.79 11.75
N LEU A 82 3.88 3.67 11.72
CA LEU A 82 3.50 2.50 10.93
C LEU A 82 2.12 1.94 11.33
N SER A 83 1.76 2.02 12.63
CA SER A 83 0.43 1.63 13.13
C SER A 83 -0.70 2.36 12.41
N ASP A 84 -0.52 3.66 12.17
CA ASP A 84 -1.53 4.51 11.52
C ASP A 84 -1.60 4.22 10.03
N VAL A 85 -0.42 4.01 9.40
CA VAL A 85 -0.35 3.60 7.99
C VAL A 85 -1.08 2.27 7.76
N MET A 86 -0.91 1.30 8.67
CA MET A 86 -1.56 -0.01 8.54
C MET A 86 -3.09 0.06 8.57
N GLN A 87 -3.68 1.03 9.27
CA GLN A 87 -5.12 1.26 9.31
C GLN A 87 -5.68 1.86 8.01
N LEU A 88 -4.84 2.49 7.19
CA LEU A 88 -5.24 3.08 5.91
C LEU A 88 -5.39 2.04 4.78
N PHE A 89 -4.79 0.86 4.95
CA PHE A 89 -4.92 -0.20 3.96
C PHE A 89 -6.33 -0.80 3.96
N SER A 90 -6.79 -1.12 2.77
CA SER A 90 -8.09 -1.77 2.55
C SER A 90 -8.06 -2.58 1.24
N ASP A 91 -9.14 -3.26 0.91
CA ASP A 91 -9.26 -3.94 -0.39
C ASP A 91 -9.08 -3.00 -1.60
N LYS A 92 -9.33 -1.70 -1.40
CA LYS A 92 -9.21 -0.66 -2.43
C LYS A 92 -7.87 0.08 -2.38
N ILE A 93 -7.27 0.21 -1.19
CA ILE A 93 -6.02 0.96 -0.97
C ILE A 93 -4.90 -0.04 -0.70
N ARG A 94 -4.09 -0.32 -1.71
CA ARG A 94 -3.00 -1.29 -1.65
C ARG A 94 -1.62 -0.68 -1.74
N VAL A 95 -1.55 0.58 -2.17
CA VAL A 95 -0.31 1.33 -2.34
C VAL A 95 -0.52 2.70 -1.74
N ILE A 96 0.36 3.11 -0.84
CA ILE A 96 0.31 4.41 -0.16
C ILE A 96 1.66 5.10 -0.37
N PRO A 97 1.72 6.18 -1.17
CA PRO A 97 2.92 6.99 -1.32
C PRO A 97 3.33 7.67 -0.02
N ILE A 98 4.63 7.63 0.28
CA ILE A 98 5.25 8.33 1.39
C ILE A 98 5.84 9.63 0.85
N LEU A 99 5.45 10.74 1.46
CA LEU A 99 5.87 12.07 1.04
C LEU A 99 6.88 12.67 2.03
N ASP A 100 7.80 13.47 1.49
CA ASP A 100 8.65 14.34 2.31
C ASP A 100 7.93 15.66 2.65
N ASN A 101 8.57 16.50 3.48
CA ASN A 101 8.06 17.82 3.89
C ASN A 101 7.88 18.81 2.72
N LYS A 102 8.39 18.47 1.53
CA LYS A 102 8.22 19.24 0.28
C LYS A 102 7.17 18.62 -0.63
N TYR A 103 6.39 17.64 -0.14
CA TYR A 103 5.39 16.88 -0.89
C TYR A 103 5.95 16.07 -2.07
N ARG A 104 7.22 15.65 -2.02
CA ARG A 104 7.81 14.76 -3.02
C ARG A 104 7.70 13.32 -2.54
N VAL A 105 7.48 12.41 -3.48
CA VAL A 105 7.42 10.98 -3.20
C VAL A 105 8.83 10.45 -2.94
N ILE A 106 9.04 9.88 -1.76
CA ILE A 106 10.32 9.31 -1.33
C ILE A 106 10.31 7.80 -1.25
N ASP A 107 9.14 7.20 -0.96
CA ASP A 107 8.97 5.74 -0.88
C ASP A 107 7.49 5.36 -0.99
N LEU A 108 7.20 4.05 -0.91
CA LEU A 108 5.87 3.48 -0.95
C LEU A 108 5.66 2.47 0.18
N HIS A 109 4.53 2.56 0.84
CA HIS A 109 3.99 1.43 1.58
C HIS A 109 3.13 0.56 0.65
N LEU A 110 3.43 -0.73 0.64
CA LEU A 110 2.67 -1.72 -0.13
C LEU A 110 1.91 -2.63 0.85
N SER A 111 0.63 -2.81 0.61
CA SER A 111 -0.11 -3.87 1.29
C SER A 111 0.46 -5.22 0.87
N ASP A 112 1.00 -5.99 1.81
CA ASP A 112 1.42 -7.38 1.57
C ASP A 112 0.17 -8.28 1.47
N ASN A 113 -0.68 -7.96 0.52
CA ASN A 113 -1.91 -8.70 0.27
C ASN A 113 -1.60 -9.99 -0.54
N ARG A 114 -0.64 -10.78 -0.06
CA ARG A 114 -0.71 -12.21 -0.32
C ARG A 114 -2.03 -12.62 0.31
N ARG A 115 -3.00 -12.95 -0.51
CA ARG A 115 -4.23 -13.61 -0.02
C ARG A 115 -3.77 -14.82 0.78
N ARG A 116 -3.61 -14.63 2.09
CA ARG A 116 -3.58 -15.74 3.00
C ARG A 116 -5.00 -16.29 2.93
N ILE A 117 -5.17 -17.38 2.21
CA ILE A 117 -6.37 -18.19 2.37
C ILE A 117 -6.24 -18.68 3.81
N ALA A 118 -6.96 -18.05 4.73
CA ALA A 118 -7.05 -18.50 6.09
C ALA A 118 -7.77 -19.84 6.05
N VAL A 119 -7.01 -20.93 6.12
CA VAL A 119 -7.55 -22.29 6.21
C VAL A 119 -8.28 -22.47 7.54
N ALA A 120 -7.83 -21.75 8.57
CA ALA A 120 -8.52 -21.55 9.83
C ALA A 120 -8.14 -20.18 10.39
N GLN A 121 -9.09 -19.43 10.85
CA GLN A 121 -8.85 -18.20 11.61
C GLN A 121 -9.16 -18.51 13.06
N PRO A 122 -8.14 -18.65 13.94
CA PRO A 122 -8.39 -18.87 15.34
C PRO A 122 -9.16 -17.66 15.90
N PHE A 123 -10.20 -17.93 16.62
CA PHE A 123 -10.92 -16.92 17.38
C PHE A 123 -10.28 -16.87 18.78
N PHE A 124 -9.88 -15.69 19.20
CA PHE A 124 -9.35 -15.43 20.54
C PHE A 124 -10.35 -14.53 21.27
N ASP A 125 -10.76 -14.95 22.45
CA ASP A 125 -11.59 -14.15 23.33
C ASP A 125 -10.75 -13.52 24.47
N ASP A 126 -11.43 -12.89 25.44
CA ASP A 126 -10.76 -12.21 26.55
C ASP A 126 -9.94 -13.19 27.43
N LYS A 127 -10.28 -14.49 27.45
CA LYS A 127 -9.56 -15.48 28.24
C LYS A 127 -8.17 -15.77 27.66
N GLU A 128 -8.06 -15.95 26.35
CA GLU A 128 -6.76 -16.14 25.71
C GLU A 128 -5.89 -14.91 25.87
N ILE A 129 -6.47 -13.71 25.76
CA ILE A 129 -5.76 -12.44 25.98
C ILE A 129 -5.23 -12.37 27.42
N ASP A 130 -6.04 -12.71 28.42
CA ASP A 130 -5.63 -12.71 29.82
C ASP A 130 -4.52 -13.73 30.10
N LEU A 131 -4.60 -14.92 29.52
CA LEU A 131 -3.57 -15.95 29.64
C LEU A 131 -2.23 -15.51 29.03
N VAL A 132 -2.26 -14.89 27.89
CA VAL A 132 -1.04 -14.34 27.25
C VAL A 132 -0.45 -13.22 28.10
N ASN A 133 -1.28 -12.32 28.60
CA ASN A 133 -0.84 -11.26 29.49
C ASN A 133 -0.20 -11.81 30.77
N GLU A 134 -0.78 -12.84 31.35
CA GLU A 134 -0.22 -13.54 32.54
C GLU A 134 1.16 -14.14 32.24
N CYS A 135 1.35 -14.76 31.05
CA CYS A 135 2.66 -15.28 30.63
C CYS A 135 3.70 -14.16 30.54
N ILE A 136 3.34 -13.03 29.94
CA ILE A 136 4.25 -11.90 29.76
C ILE A 136 4.61 -11.28 31.11
N VAL A 137 3.63 -11.01 31.97
CA VAL A 137 3.83 -10.39 33.30
C VAL A 137 4.64 -11.29 34.24
N SER A 138 4.42 -12.62 34.20
CA SER A 138 5.17 -13.56 34.99
C SER A 138 6.58 -13.84 34.47
N GLY A 139 6.90 -13.44 33.24
CA GLY A 139 8.18 -13.74 32.59
C GLY A 139 8.33 -15.17 32.09
N TRP A 140 7.31 -16.03 32.28
CA TRP A 140 7.31 -17.42 31.83
C TRP A 140 6.87 -17.54 30.38
N VAL A 141 7.75 -17.13 29.44
CA VAL A 141 7.53 -17.15 27.99
C VAL A 141 8.30 -18.28 27.28
N SER A 142 8.85 -19.23 28.04
CA SER A 142 9.63 -20.34 27.50
C SER A 142 8.91 -21.69 27.69
N SER A 143 9.50 -22.77 27.18
CA SER A 143 8.96 -24.13 27.18
C SER A 143 8.81 -24.78 28.57
N ASN A 144 9.18 -24.14 29.66
CA ASN A 144 9.03 -24.59 31.04
C ASN A 144 8.20 -23.58 31.85
N GLY A 145 6.90 -23.62 31.78
CA GLY A 145 6.03 -22.76 32.55
C GLY A 145 4.74 -23.46 32.98
N LYS A 146 4.03 -22.87 33.95
CA LYS A 146 2.81 -23.46 34.56
C LYS A 146 1.72 -23.83 33.51
N PHE A 147 1.73 -23.22 32.35
CA PHE A 147 0.78 -23.52 31.27
C PHE A 147 1.17 -24.76 30.48
N VAL A 148 2.48 -25.07 30.39
CA VAL A 148 2.96 -26.32 29.78
C VAL A 148 2.56 -27.49 30.66
N GLU A 149 2.78 -27.38 31.99
CA GLU A 149 2.37 -28.41 32.96
C GLU A 149 0.86 -28.70 32.91
N LYS A 150 0.02 -27.63 32.84
CA LYS A 150 -1.44 -27.78 32.70
C LYS A 150 -1.88 -28.37 31.35
N PHE A 151 -1.07 -28.28 30.33
CA PHE A 151 -1.39 -28.83 29.00
C PHE A 151 -1.00 -30.32 28.91
N GLU A 152 -0.02 -30.74 29.71
CA GLU A 152 0.47 -32.12 29.75
C GLU A 152 -0.33 -33.01 30.72
N GLU A 153 -1.18 -32.47 31.64
CA GLU A 153 -2.14 -33.16 32.49
C GLU A 153 -3.41 -33.57 31.70
#